data_3bfbea93433b02e673591a5da7574ac0
#
_entry.id   3bfbea93433b02e673591a5da7574ac0
#
_cell.length_a   1.000
_cell.length_b   1.000
_cell.length_c   1.000
_cell.angle_alpha   90.00
_cell.angle_beta   90.00
_cell.angle_gamma   90.00
#
_symmetry.space_group_name_H-M   'P 1'
#
loop_
_entity.id
_entity.type
_entity.pdbx_description
1 polymer ?
#
loop_
_entity_poly.entity_id
_entity_poly.type
_entity_poly.pdbx_seq_one_letter_code
_entity_poly.pdbx_strand_id
1 'polypeptide(L)'
;MLESKVNINDDEQAERVTKLKETLCSFENDIDDKDGFLLLCGDLNMNPFEKGLIKANGLNAVMDSSIAKKKSRKVQGQSYKFFYNPMWGFLGDLGKGNVSGTYYFNSSNHIQYFWNVFDQVLLRPEAIPYFEKEALDILTSTTHYNLLKKSGAIDDKQYSDHLPIIFKLNI
;
A
#
# COMPACT_ATOMS: atom_id res chain seq x y z
N MET A 1 6.63 -6.60 6.56
CA MET A 1 7.38 -5.37 6.24
C MET A 1 8.42 -5.70 5.18
N LEU A 2 8.47 -4.95 4.09
CA LEU A 2 9.57 -5.02 3.12
C LEU A 2 10.76 -4.20 3.63
N GLU A 3 11.95 -4.48 3.09
CA GLU A 3 13.17 -3.80 3.54
C GLU A 3 13.17 -2.31 3.22
N SER A 4 13.70 -1.51 4.15
CA SER A 4 13.76 -0.07 4.04
C SER A 4 14.62 0.39 2.86
N LYS A 5 14.23 1.46 2.18
CA LYS A 5 14.99 2.14 1.13
C LYS A 5 16.33 2.72 1.57
N VAL A 6 16.61 2.76 2.87
CA VAL A 6 17.92 3.14 3.39
C VAL A 6 19.02 2.16 2.94
N ASN A 7 18.66 0.89 2.74
CA ASN A 7 19.60 -0.19 2.48
C ASN A 7 19.58 -0.71 1.03
N ILE A 8 18.54 -0.40 0.25
CA ILE A 8 18.36 -0.93 -1.11
C ILE A 8 17.82 0.14 -2.05
N ASN A 9 18.16 0.04 -3.33
CA ASN A 9 17.64 0.92 -4.36
C ASN A 9 16.25 0.46 -4.87
N ASP A 10 15.60 1.30 -5.68
CA ASP A 10 14.23 1.04 -6.19
C ASP A 10 14.14 -0.22 -7.07
N ASP A 11 15.19 -0.57 -7.80
CA ASP A 11 15.21 -1.75 -8.67
C ASP A 11 15.35 -3.04 -7.84
N GLU A 12 16.25 -3.05 -6.85
CA GLU A 12 16.38 -4.15 -5.89
C GLU A 12 15.08 -4.36 -5.09
N GLN A 13 14.44 -3.27 -4.69
CA GLN A 13 13.14 -3.35 -4.00
C GLN A 13 12.06 -3.96 -4.91
N ALA A 14 12.02 -3.56 -6.19
CA ALA A 14 11.11 -4.14 -7.16
C ALA A 14 11.35 -5.64 -7.42
N GLU A 15 12.59 -6.12 -7.34
CA GLU A 15 12.91 -7.56 -7.40
C GLU A 15 12.41 -8.32 -6.17
N ARG A 16 12.54 -7.74 -4.96
CA ARG A 16 12.00 -8.33 -3.73
C ARG A 16 10.48 -8.47 -3.78
N VAL A 17 9.81 -7.48 -4.37
CA VAL A 17 8.36 -7.56 -4.59
C VAL A 17 7.99 -8.67 -5.57
N THR A 18 8.82 -8.92 -6.58
CA THR A 18 8.61 -10.06 -7.50
C THR A 18 8.66 -11.38 -6.74
N LYS A 19 9.63 -11.56 -5.82
CA LYS A 19 9.70 -12.75 -4.94
C LYS A 19 8.52 -12.84 -3.98
N LEU A 20 8.10 -11.72 -3.38
CA LEU A 20 6.91 -11.68 -2.54
C LEU A 20 5.68 -12.14 -3.32
N LYS A 21 5.50 -11.66 -4.56
CA LYS A 21 4.42 -12.08 -5.43
C LYS A 21 4.44 -13.60 -5.70
N GLU A 22 5.60 -14.20 -5.93
CA GLU A 22 5.73 -15.64 -6.11
C GLU A 22 5.23 -16.40 -4.87
N THR A 23 5.62 -15.94 -3.68
CA THR A 23 5.14 -16.49 -2.41
C THR A 23 3.62 -16.34 -2.26
N LEU A 24 3.06 -15.18 -2.62
CA LEU A 24 1.62 -14.97 -2.60
C LEU A 24 0.88 -15.88 -3.59
N CYS A 25 1.44 -16.08 -4.79
CA CYS A 25 0.85 -17.00 -5.77
C CYS A 25 0.88 -18.46 -5.28
N SER A 26 1.97 -18.90 -4.64
CA SER A 26 2.02 -20.23 -4.03
C SER A 26 0.98 -20.36 -2.92
N PHE A 27 0.89 -19.38 -2.04
CA PHE A 27 -0.09 -19.34 -0.97
C PHE A 27 -1.54 -19.40 -1.51
N GLU A 28 -1.86 -18.62 -2.56
CA GLU A 28 -3.18 -18.64 -3.21
C GLU A 28 -3.50 -20.01 -3.84
N ASN A 29 -2.49 -20.76 -4.29
CA ASN A 29 -2.69 -22.09 -4.87
C ASN A 29 -2.82 -23.18 -3.80
N ASP A 30 -2.13 -23.03 -2.67
CA ASP A 30 -2.12 -24.01 -1.57
C ASP A 30 -3.41 -23.94 -0.72
N ILE A 31 -3.97 -22.74 -0.57
CA ILE A 31 -5.31 -22.57 -0.01
C ILE A 31 -6.29 -22.88 -1.13
N ASP A 32 -7.12 -23.92 -0.97
CA ASP A 32 -8.23 -24.25 -1.90
C ASP A 32 -9.32 -23.15 -1.83
N ASP A 33 -8.86 -21.90 -1.88
CA ASP A 33 -9.67 -20.69 -1.89
C ASP A 33 -10.12 -20.39 -3.31
N LYS A 34 -11.21 -21.06 -3.71
CA LYS A 34 -11.85 -20.85 -5.01
C LYS A 34 -12.33 -19.41 -5.20
N ASP A 35 -12.50 -18.68 -4.11
CA ASP A 35 -13.04 -17.34 -4.12
C ASP A 35 -11.94 -16.27 -4.26
N GLY A 36 -10.66 -16.63 -4.06
CA GLY A 36 -9.53 -15.71 -4.26
C GLY A 36 -9.53 -14.49 -3.32
N PHE A 37 -10.13 -14.64 -2.13
CA PHE A 37 -10.20 -13.56 -1.14
C PHE A 37 -8.84 -13.36 -0.47
N LEU A 38 -8.07 -12.42 -0.97
CA LEU A 38 -6.77 -12.07 -0.42
C LEU A 38 -6.65 -10.57 -0.17
N LEU A 39 -6.13 -10.23 1.00
CA LEU A 39 -5.74 -8.90 1.41
C LEU A 39 -4.28 -8.91 1.84
N LEU A 40 -3.49 -7.99 1.29
CA LEU A 40 -2.12 -7.73 1.71
C LEU A 40 -2.08 -6.38 2.42
N CYS A 41 -1.65 -6.36 3.67
CA CYS A 41 -1.57 -5.14 4.47
C CYS A 41 -0.23 -5.04 5.19
N GLY A 42 0.32 -3.84 5.27
CA GLY A 42 1.52 -3.54 6.03
C GLY A 42 2.40 -2.48 5.38
N ASP A 43 3.58 -2.28 5.99
CA ASP A 43 4.61 -1.41 5.46
C ASP A 43 5.32 -2.08 4.28
N LEU A 44 5.11 -1.50 3.09
CA LEU A 44 5.72 -1.95 1.84
C LEU A 44 6.99 -1.17 1.50
N ASN A 45 7.33 -0.14 2.27
CA ASN A 45 8.47 0.76 2.03
C ASN A 45 8.52 1.32 0.59
N MET A 46 7.36 1.44 -0.05
CA MET A 46 7.18 1.96 -1.40
C MET A 46 5.91 2.80 -1.47
N ASN A 47 5.97 3.89 -2.22
CA ASN A 47 4.76 4.62 -2.57
C ASN A 47 3.92 3.84 -3.59
N PRO A 48 2.58 4.03 -3.63
CA PRO A 48 1.68 3.31 -4.51
C PRO A 48 2.06 3.32 -6.00
N PHE A 49 2.77 4.34 -6.46
CA PHE A 49 3.20 4.52 -7.86
C PHE A 49 4.54 3.87 -8.19
N GLU A 50 5.25 3.28 -7.22
CA GLU A 50 6.58 2.75 -7.45
C GLU A 50 6.57 1.40 -8.19
N LYS A 51 7.68 1.14 -8.89
CA LYS A 51 7.81 0.01 -9.83
C LYS A 51 7.35 -1.33 -9.27
N GLY A 52 7.74 -1.67 -8.04
CA GLY A 52 7.39 -2.95 -7.42
C GLY A 52 5.89 -3.16 -7.31
N LEU A 53 5.13 -2.08 -7.03
CA LEU A 53 3.68 -2.14 -6.88
C LEU A 53 2.95 -2.18 -8.22
N ILE A 54 3.35 -1.35 -9.20
CA ILE A 54 2.59 -1.19 -10.46
C ILE A 54 3.00 -2.15 -11.58
N LYS A 55 4.21 -2.73 -11.55
CA LYS A 55 4.65 -3.69 -12.58
C LYS A 55 3.74 -4.92 -12.62
N ALA A 56 3.50 -5.45 -13.83
CA ALA A 56 2.71 -6.67 -14.01
C ALA A 56 3.32 -7.89 -13.30
N ASN A 57 4.63 -8.05 -13.36
CA ASN A 57 5.37 -9.10 -12.65
C ASN A 57 5.72 -8.75 -11.19
N GLY A 58 5.37 -7.54 -10.72
CA GLY A 58 5.28 -7.17 -9.31
C GLY A 58 3.88 -7.45 -8.77
N LEU A 59 3.34 -6.56 -7.92
CA LEU A 59 1.98 -6.73 -7.36
C LEU A 59 0.87 -6.37 -8.36
N ASN A 60 1.19 -5.71 -9.48
CA ASN A 60 0.22 -5.27 -10.49
C ASN A 60 -0.97 -4.50 -9.86
N ALA A 61 -0.63 -3.64 -8.88
CA ALA A 61 -1.58 -2.88 -8.10
C ALA A 61 -2.06 -1.65 -8.89
N VAL A 62 -3.37 -1.46 -8.95
CA VAL A 62 -4.01 -0.36 -9.67
C VAL A 62 -4.88 0.48 -8.73
N MET A 63 -4.98 1.78 -9.03
CA MET A 63 -5.75 2.73 -8.24
C MET A 63 -7.26 2.65 -8.45
N ASP A 64 -7.69 2.09 -9.58
CA ASP A 64 -9.10 2.03 -9.98
C ASP A 64 -9.68 0.64 -9.72
N SER A 65 -10.71 0.59 -8.86
CA SER A 65 -11.37 -0.66 -8.51
C SER A 65 -12.12 -1.30 -9.67
N SER A 66 -12.58 -0.52 -10.67
CA SER A 66 -13.27 -1.06 -11.85
C SER A 66 -12.29 -1.78 -12.79
N ILE A 67 -11.05 -1.29 -12.85
CA ILE A 67 -9.96 -1.96 -13.56
C ILE A 67 -9.56 -3.24 -12.83
N ALA A 68 -9.38 -3.18 -11.51
CA ALA A 68 -9.04 -4.35 -10.70
C ALA A 68 -10.08 -5.48 -10.84
N LYS A 69 -11.37 -5.12 -10.86
CA LYS A 69 -12.49 -6.09 -11.05
C LYS A 69 -12.43 -6.89 -12.35
N LYS A 70 -11.60 -6.48 -13.34
CA LYS A 70 -11.31 -7.30 -14.54
C LYS A 70 -10.41 -8.51 -14.21
N LYS A 71 -10.01 -8.67 -12.95
CA LYS A 71 -9.23 -9.77 -12.35
C LYS A 71 -7.78 -9.83 -12.78
N SER A 72 -7.47 -9.69 -14.05
CA SER A 72 -6.11 -9.79 -14.56
C SER A 72 -5.91 -9.00 -15.86
N ARG A 73 -4.63 -8.82 -16.23
CA ARG A 73 -4.25 -8.35 -17.58
C ARG A 73 -3.19 -9.25 -18.20
N LYS A 74 -3.16 -9.29 -19.53
CA LYS A 74 -2.10 -9.98 -20.28
C LYS A 74 -0.98 -9.02 -20.64
N VAL A 75 0.27 -9.44 -20.40
CA VAL A 75 1.49 -8.74 -20.84
C VAL A 75 2.42 -9.80 -21.43
N GLN A 76 2.83 -9.62 -22.66
CA GLN A 76 3.72 -10.57 -23.37
C GLN A 76 3.25 -12.03 -23.30
N GLY A 77 1.94 -12.24 -23.43
CA GLY A 77 1.33 -13.58 -23.43
C GLY A 77 1.03 -14.17 -22.04
N GLN A 78 1.58 -13.59 -20.97
CA GLN A 78 1.34 -14.04 -19.60
C GLN A 78 0.21 -13.24 -18.94
N SER A 79 -0.59 -13.92 -18.09
CA SER A 79 -1.67 -13.29 -17.33
C SER A 79 -1.19 -12.93 -15.93
N TYR A 80 -1.53 -11.71 -15.48
CA TYR A 80 -1.15 -11.17 -14.19
C TYR A 80 -2.39 -10.69 -13.45
N LYS A 81 -2.68 -11.30 -12.28
CA LYS A 81 -3.79 -10.90 -11.41
C LYS A 81 -3.56 -9.47 -10.90
N PHE A 82 -4.64 -8.70 -10.79
CA PHE A 82 -4.60 -7.37 -10.19
C PHE A 82 -4.65 -7.43 -8.66
N PHE A 83 -4.06 -6.39 -8.05
CA PHE A 83 -4.51 -5.86 -6.79
C PHE A 83 -5.18 -4.50 -7.00
N TYR A 84 -6.20 -4.21 -6.22
CA TYR A 84 -6.71 -2.87 -6.02
C TYR A 84 -5.95 -2.22 -4.87
N ASN A 85 -5.44 -1.01 -5.10
CA ASN A 85 -4.75 -0.23 -4.08
C ASN A 85 -5.50 1.08 -3.83
N PRO A 86 -6.33 1.15 -2.78
CA PRO A 86 -7.07 2.38 -2.45
C PRO A 86 -6.18 3.49 -1.87
N MET A 87 -4.94 3.17 -1.45
CA MET A 87 -4.04 4.14 -0.80
C MET A 87 -3.59 5.29 -1.71
N TRP A 88 -3.78 5.16 -3.03
CA TRP A 88 -3.62 6.29 -3.96
C TRP A 88 -4.45 7.51 -3.58
N GLY A 89 -5.58 7.29 -2.91
CA GLY A 89 -6.45 8.37 -2.45
C GLY A 89 -5.86 9.26 -1.36
N PHE A 90 -4.74 8.88 -0.77
CA PHE A 90 -4.05 9.64 0.29
C PHE A 90 -2.82 10.41 -0.20
N LEU A 91 -2.55 10.42 -1.49
CA LEU A 91 -1.45 11.18 -2.06
C LEU A 91 -1.83 12.65 -2.21
N GLY A 92 -1.03 13.53 -1.62
CA GLY A 92 -1.20 14.97 -1.70
C GLY A 92 -2.28 15.51 -0.77
N ASP A 93 -2.35 16.83 -0.69
CA ASP A 93 -3.22 17.60 0.22
C ASP A 93 -4.69 17.71 -0.25
N LEU A 94 -4.97 17.38 -1.50
CA LEU A 94 -6.33 17.28 -2.05
C LEU A 94 -6.87 15.84 -2.01
N GLY A 95 -6.11 14.91 -1.46
CA GLY A 95 -6.50 13.52 -1.30
C GLY A 95 -7.47 13.30 -0.14
N LYS A 96 -7.75 12.02 0.10
CA LYS A 96 -8.52 11.59 1.27
C LYS A 96 -7.66 11.70 2.54
N GLY A 97 -8.26 12.15 3.64
CA GLY A 97 -7.59 12.20 4.94
C GLY A 97 -6.97 13.56 5.30
N ASN A 98 -6.37 13.61 6.48
CA ASN A 98 -5.83 14.83 7.08
C ASN A 98 -4.32 15.01 6.86
N VAL A 99 -3.67 14.02 6.26
CA VAL A 99 -2.23 13.98 5.97
C VAL A 99 -1.98 13.35 4.62
N SER A 100 -0.84 13.67 4.01
CA SER A 100 -0.50 13.23 2.66
C SER A 100 0.22 11.89 2.61
N GLY A 101 0.21 11.12 3.70
CA GLY A 101 0.88 9.82 3.75
C GLY A 101 0.98 9.24 5.16
N THR A 102 1.59 8.07 5.27
CA THR A 102 1.79 7.33 6.53
C THR A 102 3.17 7.53 7.14
N TYR A 103 4.12 8.01 6.36
CA TYR A 103 5.51 8.22 6.76
C TYR A 103 6.00 9.59 6.30
N TYR A 104 6.64 10.34 7.21
CA TYR A 104 7.23 11.65 6.90
C TYR A 104 8.75 11.59 7.02
N PHE A 105 9.44 11.91 5.93
CA PHE A 105 10.89 11.97 5.89
C PHE A 105 11.37 13.24 5.20
N ASN A 106 12.27 13.95 5.87
CA ASN A 106 12.91 15.15 5.34
C ASN A 106 14.42 14.92 5.24
N SER A 107 14.96 14.98 4.04
CA SER A 107 16.38 14.84 3.78
C SER A 107 16.86 15.90 2.78
N SER A 108 18.18 15.99 2.63
CA SER A 108 18.83 16.85 1.65
C SER A 108 18.99 16.21 0.26
N ASN A 109 18.31 15.10 -0.02
CA ASN A 109 18.36 14.44 -1.32
C ASN A 109 17.67 15.28 -2.40
N HIS A 110 18.17 15.21 -3.64
CA HIS A 110 17.58 15.90 -4.78
C HIS A 110 16.12 15.47 -5.09
N ILE A 111 15.79 14.20 -4.82
CA ILE A 111 14.42 13.67 -4.94
C ILE A 111 13.88 13.46 -3.54
N GLN A 112 12.85 14.21 -3.19
CA GLN A 112 12.26 14.19 -1.85
C GLN A 112 10.75 14.42 -1.94
N TYR A 113 9.99 13.46 -1.50
CA TYR A 113 8.51 13.54 -1.47
C TYR A 113 7.99 14.13 -0.15
N PHE A 114 8.81 14.15 0.91
CA PHE A 114 8.47 14.46 2.29
C PHE A 114 7.48 13.46 2.89
N TRP A 115 6.25 13.46 2.43
CA TRP A 115 5.25 12.47 2.79
C TRP A 115 5.30 11.27 1.84
N ASN A 116 5.18 10.08 2.42
CA ASN A 116 5.16 8.80 1.70
C ASN A 116 4.02 7.94 2.22
N VAL A 117 3.39 7.19 1.34
CA VAL A 117 2.34 6.21 1.67
C VAL A 117 2.98 4.82 1.65
N PHE A 118 3.71 4.47 2.71
CA PHE A 118 4.43 3.20 2.82
C PHE A 118 3.57 2.08 3.40
N ASP A 119 2.72 2.43 4.38
CA ASP A 119 1.75 1.51 4.94
C ASP A 119 0.53 1.45 4.01
N GLN A 120 0.23 0.26 3.50
CA GLN A 120 -0.78 0.10 2.48
C GLN A 120 -1.66 -1.12 2.75
N VAL A 121 -2.85 -1.09 2.19
CA VAL A 121 -3.77 -2.21 2.05
C VAL A 121 -4.06 -2.44 0.58
N LEU A 122 -3.81 -3.66 0.11
CA LEU A 122 -4.07 -4.08 -1.26
C LEU A 122 -5.06 -5.24 -1.25
N LEU A 123 -6.04 -5.19 -2.13
CA LEU A 123 -7.12 -6.18 -2.18
C LEU A 123 -7.12 -6.91 -3.51
N ARG A 124 -7.26 -8.24 -3.48
CA ARG A 124 -7.68 -8.97 -4.68
C ARG A 124 -9.10 -8.53 -5.08
N PRO A 125 -9.45 -8.65 -6.37
CA PRO A 125 -10.76 -8.22 -6.88
C PRO A 125 -11.94 -8.78 -6.10
N GLU A 126 -11.82 -10.00 -5.62
CA GLU A 126 -12.84 -10.72 -4.85
C GLU A 126 -13.08 -10.12 -3.46
N ALA A 127 -12.07 -9.47 -2.87
CA ALA A 127 -12.19 -8.79 -1.58
C ALA A 127 -12.80 -7.38 -1.70
N ILE A 128 -12.81 -6.77 -2.89
CA ILE A 128 -13.30 -5.39 -3.10
C ILE A 128 -14.77 -5.19 -2.67
N PRO A 129 -15.72 -6.12 -2.90
CA PRO A 129 -17.10 -5.92 -2.47
C PRO A 129 -17.28 -5.81 -0.96
N TYR A 130 -16.38 -6.41 -0.19
CA TYR A 130 -16.42 -6.42 1.28
C TYR A 130 -15.68 -5.22 1.90
N PHE A 131 -14.92 -4.49 1.10
CA PHE A 131 -14.11 -3.37 1.57
C PHE A 131 -14.93 -2.08 1.63
N GLU A 132 -15.06 -1.53 2.83
CA GLU A 132 -15.74 -0.26 3.08
C GLU A 132 -14.77 0.91 2.82
N LYS A 133 -14.84 1.50 1.62
CA LYS A 133 -13.91 2.56 1.17
C LYS A 133 -13.90 3.78 2.10
N GLU A 134 -15.06 4.13 2.65
CA GLU A 134 -15.23 5.29 3.51
C GLU A 134 -14.57 5.10 4.89
N ALA A 135 -14.42 3.85 5.32
CA ALA A 135 -13.78 3.49 6.58
C ALA A 135 -12.24 3.36 6.47
N LEU A 136 -11.67 3.51 5.28
CA LEU A 136 -10.21 3.57 5.13
C LEU A 136 -9.73 4.96 5.50
N ASP A 137 -8.79 5.04 6.44
CA ASP A 137 -8.19 6.31 6.86
C ASP A 137 -6.76 6.11 7.41
N ILE A 138 -6.00 7.22 7.48
CA ILE A 138 -4.72 7.30 8.17
C ILE A 138 -4.98 7.99 9.51
N LEU A 139 -4.74 7.30 10.61
CA LEU A 139 -4.99 7.84 11.93
C LEU A 139 -3.91 8.86 12.32
N THR A 140 -4.34 10.09 12.58
CA THR A 140 -3.50 11.18 13.08
C THR A 140 -3.67 11.42 14.57
N SER A 141 -4.72 10.86 15.16
CA SER A 141 -5.01 10.95 16.59
C SER A 141 -5.85 9.78 17.07
N THR A 142 -5.82 9.54 18.37
CA THR A 142 -6.73 8.66 19.09
C THR A 142 -7.56 9.49 20.07
N THR A 143 -8.44 8.86 20.84
CA THR A 143 -9.22 9.53 21.88
C THR A 143 -8.35 10.25 22.92
N HIS A 144 -7.11 9.80 23.11
CA HIS A 144 -6.24 10.30 24.18
C HIS A 144 -4.93 10.94 23.67
N TYR A 145 -4.54 10.69 22.44
CA TYR A 145 -3.23 11.06 21.92
C TYR A 145 -3.32 11.66 20.52
N ASN A 146 -2.56 12.72 20.30
CA ASN A 146 -2.29 13.23 18.96
C ASN A 146 -0.95 12.64 18.48
N LEU A 147 -0.96 11.99 17.31
CA LEU A 147 0.21 11.34 16.73
C LEU A 147 1.07 12.31 15.93
N LEU A 148 0.60 13.55 15.76
CA LEU A 148 1.31 14.61 15.06
C LEU A 148 1.85 15.65 16.06
N LYS A 149 3.03 16.15 15.77
CA LYS A 149 3.61 17.36 16.39
C LYS A 149 2.79 18.60 16.02
N LYS A 150 2.96 19.69 16.76
CA LYS A 150 2.36 20.99 16.42
C LYS A 150 2.76 21.50 15.02
N SER A 151 3.88 21.05 14.50
CA SER A 151 4.36 21.36 13.13
C SER A 151 3.63 20.58 12.03
N GLY A 152 2.75 19.64 12.36
CA GLY A 152 2.11 18.73 11.41
C GLY A 152 2.93 17.49 11.04
N ALA A 153 4.20 17.40 11.45
CA ALA A 153 5.01 16.20 11.26
C ALA A 153 4.64 15.10 12.27
N ILE A 154 4.95 13.86 11.93
CA ILE A 154 4.73 12.70 12.82
C ILE A 154 5.55 12.85 14.10
N ASP A 155 4.97 12.48 15.24
CA ASP A 155 5.69 12.49 16.53
C ASP A 155 6.43 11.17 16.73
N ASP A 156 7.52 11.02 15.98
CA ASP A 156 8.43 9.90 15.95
C ASP A 156 9.15 9.62 17.27
N LYS A 157 9.26 10.65 18.12
CA LYS A 157 9.93 10.53 19.43
C LYS A 157 9.04 9.94 20.51
N GLN A 158 7.73 10.22 20.44
CA GLN A 158 6.80 9.80 21.48
C GLN A 158 6.07 8.49 21.09
N TYR A 159 5.86 8.24 19.80
CA TYR A 159 5.03 7.11 19.33
C TYR A 159 5.75 6.26 18.30
N SER A 160 5.64 6.62 17.03
CA SER A 160 6.18 5.89 15.89
C SER A 160 6.51 6.88 14.77
N ASP A 161 7.45 6.55 13.92
CA ASP A 161 7.75 7.28 12.69
C ASP A 161 6.74 6.98 11.56
N HIS A 162 5.83 6.02 11.77
CA HIS A 162 4.72 5.71 10.90
C HIS A 162 3.36 5.99 11.55
N LEU A 163 2.40 6.45 10.75
CA LEU A 163 0.99 6.58 11.14
C LEU A 163 0.23 5.30 10.81
N PRO A 164 -0.62 4.82 11.74
CA PRO A 164 -1.44 3.64 11.50
C PRO A 164 -2.49 3.88 10.42
N ILE A 165 -2.75 2.87 9.59
CA ILE A 165 -3.93 2.81 8.73
C ILE A 165 -5.05 2.04 9.41
N ILE A 166 -6.29 2.48 9.21
CA ILE A 166 -7.50 1.78 9.66
C ILE A 166 -8.40 1.53 8.46
N PHE A 167 -9.04 0.38 8.43
CA PHE A 167 -10.02 0.03 7.41
C PHE A 167 -11.02 -0.97 7.95
N LYS A 168 -12.13 -1.19 7.23
CA LYS A 168 -13.18 -2.12 7.61
C LYS A 168 -13.52 -3.07 6.47
N LEU A 169 -13.73 -4.34 6.83
CA LEU A 169 -14.28 -5.38 5.96
C LEU A 169 -15.62 -5.81 6.51
N ASN A 170 -16.62 -5.92 5.63
CA ASN A 170 -17.96 -6.43 5.94
C ASN A 170 -18.04 -7.90 5.45
N ILE A 171 -17.41 -8.79 6.22
CA ILE A 171 -17.33 -10.23 5.95
C ILE A 171 -18.51 -10.93 6.60
#